data_a4a0b70d421bc5cd452bc95ff7352965
#
_entry.id   a4a0b70d421bc5cd452bc95ff7352965
#
_cell.length_a   1.000
_cell.length_b   1.000
_cell.length_c   1.000
_cell.angle_alpha   90.00
_cell.angle_beta   90.00
_cell.angle_gamma   90.00
#
_symmetry.space_group_name_H-M   'P 1'
#
loop_
_entity.id
_entity.type
_entity.pdbx_description
1 polymer ?
#
loop_
_entity_poly.entity_id
_entity_poly.type
_entity_poly.pdbx_seq_one_letter_code
_entity_poly.pdbx_strand_id
1 'polypeptide(L)'
;MNILAIESSCDETAAAVIKDGTEILSSIIASSQAMHEKYGGIVPEVASREQLKCILPTITEATKSLDYDAIAVTIGPGLIGSLLIGVETAKTIAYVTKKPIIPVNHVLAHIYANFLDSRFSILDSRFPAIALVVSGGHTELFLMTNNKDLKWLGGTIDDAAGEAFDKTARLLGFGSRGGLAIQETAEKSFTVKLPRPLLHDDTLNFSFSGLKTAIMREWQKNSDHSKKFVSSLAYEVQEVITDVLVYKTMKAVETYDAKSIFIGGGVSANLRLREKFQKTDIPFYCPPISLCTDNAAYIGSYAFFRGHPVDWHSIEAAPNLIVEV
;
A
#
# COMPACT_ATOMS: atom_id res chain seq x y z
N MET A 1 9.90 -20.71 -11.89
CA MET A 1 10.86 -19.59 -11.74
C MET A 1 10.75 -19.02 -10.33
N ASN A 2 11.85 -19.01 -9.61
CA ASN A 2 11.91 -18.44 -8.26
C ASN A 2 12.53 -17.03 -8.33
N ILE A 3 11.94 -16.06 -7.67
CA ILE A 3 12.42 -14.68 -7.64
C ILE A 3 12.74 -14.31 -6.20
N LEU A 4 14.00 -13.90 -5.96
CA LEU A 4 14.37 -13.21 -4.72
C LEU A 4 13.91 -11.75 -4.84
N ALA A 5 12.98 -11.36 -4.00
CA ALA A 5 12.45 -10.00 -3.95
C ALA A 5 12.97 -9.25 -2.73
N ILE A 6 13.25 -7.95 -2.91
CA ILE A 6 13.78 -7.05 -1.89
C ILE A 6 12.91 -5.79 -1.85
N GLU A 7 12.41 -5.45 -0.66
CA GLU A 7 11.62 -4.24 -0.38
C GLU A 7 12.29 -3.42 0.71
N SER A 8 12.51 -2.14 0.43
CA SER A 8 13.12 -1.19 1.37
C SER A 8 12.68 0.26 1.12
N SER A 9 11.46 0.48 0.63
CA SER A 9 11.01 1.83 0.22
C SER A 9 10.81 2.81 1.38
N CYS A 10 10.52 2.31 2.58
CA CYS A 10 10.15 3.14 3.72
C CYS A 10 10.85 2.70 5.01
N ASP A 11 10.16 2.15 5.99
CA ASP A 11 10.65 1.76 7.31
C ASP A 11 10.75 0.24 7.52
N GLU A 12 10.23 -0.54 6.60
CA GLU A 12 10.42 -1.98 6.53
C GLU A 12 11.65 -2.36 5.71
N THR A 13 12.29 -3.45 6.14
CA THR A 13 13.32 -4.16 5.38
C THR A 13 12.79 -5.57 5.14
N ALA A 14 12.44 -5.90 3.91
CA ALA A 14 11.88 -7.20 3.63
C ALA A 14 12.59 -7.92 2.49
N ALA A 15 12.66 -9.25 2.60
CA ALA A 15 13.09 -10.14 1.54
C ALA A 15 12.17 -11.36 1.46
N ALA A 16 11.88 -11.82 0.25
CA ALA A 16 11.03 -12.99 0.00
C ALA A 16 11.54 -13.78 -1.19
N VAL A 17 11.26 -15.08 -1.22
CA VAL A 17 11.43 -15.92 -2.41
C VAL A 17 10.06 -16.33 -2.89
N ILE A 18 9.72 -15.93 -4.11
CA ILE A 18 8.40 -16.16 -4.72
C ILE A 18 8.54 -17.09 -5.92
N LYS A 19 7.77 -18.17 -5.94
CA LYS A 19 7.76 -19.12 -7.04
C LYS A 19 6.57 -18.86 -7.95
N ASP A 20 6.86 -18.75 -9.25
CA ASP A 20 5.88 -18.57 -10.32
C ASP A 20 4.88 -17.42 -10.09
N GLY A 21 5.33 -16.39 -9.35
CA GLY A 21 4.57 -15.17 -9.05
C GLY A 21 3.41 -15.34 -8.06
N THR A 22 3.13 -16.56 -7.58
CA THR A 22 1.94 -16.85 -6.77
C THR A 22 2.23 -17.59 -5.48
N GLU A 23 3.30 -18.35 -5.39
CA GLU A 23 3.64 -19.17 -4.22
C GLU A 23 4.75 -18.51 -3.40
N ILE A 24 4.47 -18.22 -2.14
CA ILE A 24 5.44 -17.67 -1.19
C ILE A 24 6.25 -18.84 -0.61
N LEU A 25 7.52 -18.99 -1.02
CA LEU A 25 8.42 -19.99 -0.45
C LEU A 25 9.04 -19.50 0.86
N SER A 26 9.34 -18.21 0.96
CA SER A 26 9.79 -17.53 2.17
C SER A 26 9.40 -16.06 2.14
N SER A 27 9.18 -15.46 3.31
CA SER A 27 8.94 -14.02 3.46
C SER A 27 9.40 -13.57 4.84
N ILE A 28 10.40 -12.72 4.89
CA ILE A 28 11.01 -12.20 6.10
C ILE A 28 10.90 -10.69 6.10
N ILE A 29 10.45 -10.13 7.23
CA ILE A 29 10.28 -8.68 7.41
C ILE A 29 10.96 -8.27 8.71
N ALA A 30 11.81 -7.26 8.64
CA ALA A 30 12.38 -6.55 9.77
C ALA A 30 11.84 -5.11 9.75
N SER A 31 11.01 -4.75 10.73
CA SER A 31 10.40 -3.42 10.81
C SER A 31 11.13 -2.53 11.82
N SER A 32 11.35 -1.28 11.44
CA SER A 32 11.87 -0.23 12.34
C SER A 32 10.76 0.65 12.94
N GLN A 33 9.49 0.31 12.71
CA GLN A 33 8.32 1.10 13.12
C GLN A 33 8.35 1.54 14.59
N ALA A 34 8.69 0.62 15.51
CA ALA A 34 8.78 0.94 16.93
C ALA A 34 9.83 2.02 17.28
N MET A 35 10.87 2.16 16.46
CA MET A 35 11.89 3.20 16.64
C MET A 35 11.36 4.59 16.26
N HIS A 36 10.37 4.65 15.38
CA HIS A 36 9.79 5.90 14.88
C HIS A 36 8.66 6.43 15.75
N GLU A 37 8.03 5.61 16.59
CA GLU A 37 6.92 6.00 17.46
C GLU A 37 7.25 7.21 18.34
N LYS A 38 8.46 7.26 18.91
CA LYS A 38 8.92 8.37 19.76
C LYS A 38 9.06 9.71 19.02
N TYR A 39 9.15 9.68 17.69
CA TYR A 39 9.23 10.89 16.85
C TYR A 39 7.88 11.31 16.29
N GLY A 40 6.83 10.48 16.47
CA GLY A 40 5.50 10.74 15.92
C GLY A 40 5.38 10.55 14.41
N GLY A 41 6.34 9.86 13.78
CA GLY A 41 6.37 9.57 12.36
C GLY A 41 7.75 9.09 11.91
N ILE A 42 7.86 8.64 10.65
CA ILE A 42 9.09 8.07 10.11
C ILE A 42 10.17 9.15 9.97
N VAL A 43 11.37 8.85 10.49
CA VAL A 43 12.58 9.66 10.34
C VAL A 43 13.48 8.97 9.31
N PRO A 44 13.64 9.52 8.10
CA PRO A 44 14.32 8.85 6.99
C PRO A 44 15.73 8.35 7.30
N GLU A 45 16.52 9.15 8.04
CA GLU A 45 17.88 8.78 8.42
C GLU A 45 17.90 7.60 9.41
N VAL A 46 16.95 7.53 10.33
CA VAL A 46 16.83 6.39 11.27
C VAL A 46 16.42 5.14 10.51
N ALA A 47 15.47 5.22 9.60
CA ALA A 47 15.02 4.10 8.77
C ALA A 47 16.20 3.52 7.96
N SER A 48 16.90 4.35 7.17
CA SER A 48 18.02 3.88 6.35
C SER A 48 19.18 3.28 7.15
N ARG A 49 19.51 3.85 8.31
CA ARG A 49 20.55 3.27 9.19
C ARG A 49 20.15 1.91 9.75
N GLU A 50 18.89 1.70 10.08
CA GLU A 50 18.42 0.41 10.56
C GLU A 50 18.34 -0.62 9.43
N GLN A 51 17.89 -0.21 8.24
CA GLN A 51 17.87 -1.06 7.05
C GLN A 51 19.27 -1.56 6.69
N LEU A 52 20.29 -0.70 6.78
CA LEU A 52 21.68 -1.11 6.53
C LEU A 52 22.13 -2.26 7.45
N LYS A 53 21.64 -2.33 8.68
CA LYS A 53 21.93 -3.42 9.61
C LYS A 53 21.13 -4.68 9.31
N CYS A 54 19.88 -4.51 8.87
CA CYS A 54 18.93 -5.61 8.74
C CYS A 54 18.93 -6.28 7.37
N ILE A 55 19.35 -5.57 6.29
CA ILE A 55 19.16 -6.04 4.91
C ILE A 55 19.83 -7.40 4.64
N LEU A 56 21.10 -7.58 4.99
CA LEU A 56 21.80 -8.84 4.75
C LEU A 56 21.27 -9.99 5.63
N PRO A 57 21.05 -9.83 6.95
CA PRO A 57 20.38 -10.85 7.76
C PRO A 57 19.02 -11.26 7.20
N THR A 58 18.18 -10.29 6.76
CA THR A 58 16.86 -10.56 6.20
C THR A 58 16.93 -11.37 4.90
N ILE A 59 17.84 -10.99 3.99
CA ILE A 59 18.06 -11.73 2.73
C ILE A 59 18.61 -13.13 3.01
N THR A 60 19.57 -13.25 3.93
CA THR A 60 20.17 -14.55 4.27
C THR A 60 19.12 -15.51 4.81
N GLU A 61 18.24 -15.05 5.70
CA GLU A 61 17.18 -15.90 6.24
C GLU A 61 16.12 -16.24 5.18
N ALA A 62 15.74 -15.27 4.32
CA ALA A 62 14.79 -15.48 3.26
C ALA A 62 15.27 -16.50 2.21
N THR A 63 16.58 -16.56 1.93
CA THR A 63 17.17 -17.45 0.92
C THR A 63 17.69 -18.76 1.51
N LYS A 64 17.53 -18.99 2.81
CA LYS A 64 18.05 -20.18 3.48
C LYS A 64 17.49 -21.46 2.85
N SER A 65 18.40 -22.27 2.29
CA SER A 65 18.07 -23.52 1.57
C SER A 65 17.15 -23.36 0.35
N LEU A 66 17.01 -22.15 -0.16
CA LEU A 66 16.23 -21.83 -1.37
C LEU A 66 17.17 -21.27 -2.45
N ASP A 67 16.99 -21.73 -3.68
CA ASP A 67 17.62 -21.14 -4.85
C ASP A 67 16.62 -20.23 -5.57
N TYR A 68 17.15 -19.24 -6.31
CA TYR A 68 16.36 -18.28 -7.06
C TYR A 68 16.99 -18.03 -8.44
N ASP A 69 16.14 -17.69 -9.42
CA ASP A 69 16.53 -17.50 -10.82
C ASP A 69 16.80 -16.03 -11.16
N ALA A 70 16.13 -15.11 -10.46
CA ALA A 70 16.19 -13.68 -10.69
C ALA A 70 16.07 -12.90 -9.36
N ILE A 71 16.44 -11.62 -9.40
CA ILE A 71 16.35 -10.69 -8.27
C ILE A 71 15.38 -9.59 -8.65
N ALA A 72 14.42 -9.29 -7.80
CA ALA A 72 13.52 -8.14 -7.92
C ALA A 72 13.82 -7.15 -6.79
N VAL A 73 13.80 -5.86 -7.10
CA VAL A 73 14.05 -4.82 -6.10
C VAL A 73 13.16 -3.61 -6.33
N THR A 74 12.59 -3.09 -5.27
CA THR A 74 11.87 -1.81 -5.31
C THR A 74 12.84 -0.67 -5.58
N ILE A 75 12.59 0.05 -6.68
CA ILE A 75 13.38 1.23 -7.04
C ILE A 75 12.71 2.55 -6.65
N GLY A 76 11.42 2.51 -6.34
CA GLY A 76 10.61 3.68 -5.97
C GLY A 76 9.12 3.45 -6.21
N PRO A 77 8.27 4.45 -5.83
CA PRO A 77 8.65 5.61 -5.03
C PRO A 77 8.97 5.25 -3.58
N GLY A 78 9.61 6.18 -2.82
CA GLY A 78 9.93 5.94 -1.41
C GLY A 78 11.02 6.88 -0.88
N LEU A 79 11.52 6.58 0.31
CA LEU A 79 12.59 7.35 0.95
C LEU A 79 13.93 7.05 0.27
N ILE A 80 14.60 8.07 -0.26
CA ILE A 80 15.84 7.89 -1.04
C ILE A 80 16.92 7.08 -0.29
N GLY A 81 17.15 7.35 0.99
CA GLY A 81 18.14 6.64 1.79
C GLY A 81 17.79 5.16 1.96
N SER A 82 16.53 4.85 2.12
CA SER A 82 15.98 3.51 2.24
C SER A 82 16.07 2.75 0.91
N LEU A 83 15.61 3.35 -0.17
CA LEU A 83 15.69 2.78 -1.52
C LEU A 83 17.13 2.45 -1.92
N LEU A 84 18.08 3.35 -1.64
CA LEU A 84 19.51 3.14 -1.95
C LEU A 84 20.04 1.86 -1.30
N ILE A 85 19.67 1.55 -0.05
CA ILE A 85 20.13 0.34 0.63
C ILE A 85 19.66 -0.91 -0.13
N GLY A 86 18.38 -1.00 -0.49
CA GLY A 86 17.83 -2.14 -1.25
C GLY A 86 18.43 -2.25 -2.65
N VAL A 87 18.45 -1.14 -3.38
CA VAL A 87 18.92 -1.08 -4.78
C VAL A 87 20.41 -1.48 -4.87
N GLU A 88 21.29 -0.88 -4.08
CA GLU A 88 22.72 -1.20 -4.14
C GLU A 88 23.02 -2.63 -3.65
N THR A 89 22.24 -3.13 -2.66
CA THR A 89 22.34 -4.53 -2.25
C THR A 89 21.93 -5.47 -3.38
N ALA A 90 20.80 -5.23 -4.03
CA ALA A 90 20.29 -6.04 -5.15
C ALA A 90 21.27 -6.03 -6.34
N LYS A 91 21.81 -4.86 -6.71
CA LYS A 91 22.83 -4.71 -7.74
C LYS A 91 24.10 -5.53 -7.41
N THR A 92 24.54 -5.47 -6.16
CA THR A 92 25.72 -6.25 -5.71
C THR A 92 25.47 -7.75 -5.84
N ILE A 93 24.29 -8.22 -5.41
CA ILE A 93 23.90 -9.63 -5.53
C ILE A 93 23.86 -10.04 -7.02
N ALA A 94 23.21 -9.23 -7.89
CA ALA A 94 23.13 -9.49 -9.32
C ALA A 94 24.53 -9.57 -9.97
N TYR A 95 25.43 -8.64 -9.62
CA TYR A 95 26.81 -8.63 -10.10
C TYR A 95 27.58 -9.90 -9.70
N VAL A 96 27.47 -10.31 -8.44
CA VAL A 96 28.21 -11.49 -7.93
C VAL A 96 27.62 -12.80 -8.46
N THR A 97 26.31 -12.93 -8.46
CA THR A 97 25.62 -14.17 -8.83
C THR A 97 25.40 -14.31 -10.35
N LYS A 98 25.58 -13.24 -11.11
CA LYS A 98 25.28 -13.14 -12.56
C LYS A 98 23.80 -13.43 -12.88
N LYS A 99 22.91 -13.25 -11.91
CA LYS A 99 21.48 -13.43 -12.10
C LYS A 99 20.84 -12.13 -12.61
N PRO A 100 19.77 -12.21 -13.42
CA PRO A 100 19.04 -11.04 -13.92
C PRO A 100 18.40 -10.27 -12.77
N ILE A 101 18.33 -8.95 -12.90
CA ILE A 101 17.71 -8.05 -11.94
C ILE A 101 16.52 -7.31 -12.56
N ILE A 102 15.45 -7.17 -11.79
CA ILE A 102 14.16 -6.63 -12.22
C ILE A 102 13.80 -5.45 -11.32
N PRO A 103 13.74 -4.22 -11.86
CA PRO A 103 13.27 -3.06 -11.11
C PRO A 103 11.75 -3.11 -10.93
N VAL A 104 11.28 -2.71 -9.74
CA VAL A 104 9.85 -2.77 -9.37
C VAL A 104 9.37 -1.42 -8.87
N ASN A 105 8.20 -0.99 -9.36
CA ASN A 105 7.46 0.13 -8.82
C ASN A 105 6.69 -0.34 -7.59
N HIS A 106 7.00 0.22 -6.43
CA HIS A 106 6.41 -0.13 -5.13
C HIS A 106 4.87 -0.04 -5.12
N VAL A 107 4.34 1.06 -5.66
CA VAL A 107 2.88 1.33 -5.62
C VAL A 107 2.12 0.34 -6.48
N LEU A 108 2.58 0.10 -7.70
CA LEU A 108 1.95 -0.86 -8.60
C LEU A 108 2.04 -2.29 -8.07
N ALA A 109 3.13 -2.60 -7.36
CA ALA A 109 3.34 -3.93 -6.79
C ALA A 109 2.30 -4.31 -5.73
N HIS A 110 1.73 -3.35 -4.99
CA HIS A 110 0.64 -3.62 -4.03
C HIS A 110 -0.56 -4.34 -4.64
N ILE A 111 -0.86 -4.12 -5.93
CA ILE A 111 -1.97 -4.81 -6.62
C ILE A 111 -1.71 -6.32 -6.65
N TYR A 112 -0.45 -6.71 -6.84
CA TYR A 112 -0.02 -8.10 -7.00
C TYR A 112 0.01 -8.91 -5.70
N ALA A 113 -0.20 -8.26 -4.54
CA ALA A 113 -0.47 -8.97 -3.29
C ALA A 113 -1.72 -9.86 -3.38
N ASN A 114 -2.68 -9.51 -4.25
CA ASN A 114 -3.87 -10.31 -4.52
C ASN A 114 -3.57 -11.64 -5.23
N PHE A 115 -2.47 -11.73 -5.97
CA PHE A 115 -2.09 -12.95 -6.69
C PHE A 115 -1.38 -13.98 -5.80
N LEU A 116 -1.00 -13.60 -4.59
CA LEU A 116 -0.35 -14.45 -3.58
C LEU A 116 -1.35 -15.19 -2.67
N ASP A 117 -2.63 -14.93 -2.83
CA ASP A 117 -3.67 -15.62 -2.08
C ASP A 117 -4.06 -16.91 -2.81
N SER A 118 -3.92 -18.07 -2.15
CA SER A 118 -4.28 -19.38 -2.70
C SER A 118 -5.74 -19.50 -3.14
N ARG A 119 -6.62 -18.64 -2.63
CA ARG A 119 -8.02 -18.51 -3.07
C ARG A 119 -8.16 -17.86 -4.44
N PHE A 120 -7.07 -17.23 -4.90
CA PHE A 120 -7.01 -16.54 -6.15
C PHE A 120 -6.52 -17.49 -7.27
N SER A 121 -7.42 -18.01 -8.07
CA SER A 121 -7.01 -18.57 -9.37
C SER A 121 -7.02 -17.44 -10.40
N ILE A 122 -5.92 -17.24 -11.09
CA ILE A 122 -5.80 -16.24 -12.17
C ILE A 122 -6.70 -16.71 -13.32
N LEU A 123 -7.97 -16.32 -13.28
CA LEU A 123 -8.92 -16.62 -14.34
C LEU A 123 -9.13 -15.36 -15.19
N ASP A 124 -9.01 -15.51 -16.50
CA ASP A 124 -9.28 -14.43 -17.48
C ASP A 124 -10.67 -13.81 -17.32
N SER A 125 -11.63 -14.54 -16.75
CA SER A 125 -13.00 -14.06 -16.47
C SER A 125 -13.09 -12.90 -15.48
N ARG A 126 -12.02 -12.53 -14.79
CA ARG A 126 -11.98 -11.44 -13.80
C ARG A 126 -11.60 -10.09 -14.39
N PHE A 127 -11.10 -10.08 -15.63
CA PHE A 127 -10.72 -8.85 -16.33
C PHE A 127 -11.82 -8.41 -17.31
N PRO A 128 -11.96 -7.12 -17.59
CA PRO A 128 -11.20 -6.02 -16.98
C PRO A 128 -11.55 -5.85 -15.50
N ALA A 129 -10.59 -5.38 -14.71
CA ALA A 129 -10.75 -5.14 -13.27
C ALA A 129 -10.38 -3.71 -12.90
N ILE A 130 -10.99 -3.16 -11.86
CA ILE A 130 -10.52 -1.93 -11.25
C ILE A 130 -9.59 -2.30 -10.09
N ALA A 131 -8.37 -1.75 -10.09
CA ALA A 131 -7.43 -1.89 -9.00
C ALA A 131 -7.33 -0.57 -8.22
N LEU A 132 -7.61 -0.62 -6.92
CA LEU A 132 -7.46 0.49 -5.98
C LEU A 132 -6.24 0.25 -5.10
N VAL A 133 -5.23 1.10 -5.22
CA VAL A 133 -4.07 1.11 -4.31
C VAL A 133 -4.27 2.20 -3.28
N VAL A 134 -4.30 1.82 -2.00
CA VAL A 134 -4.50 2.75 -0.88
C VAL A 134 -3.48 2.48 0.22
N SER A 135 -2.52 3.38 0.38
CA SER A 135 -1.42 3.28 1.34
C SER A 135 -1.25 4.58 2.14
N GLY A 136 -0.19 4.67 2.92
CA GLY A 136 0.20 5.89 3.63
C GLY A 136 0.42 7.07 2.71
N GLY A 137 1.07 6.86 1.57
CA GLY A 137 1.46 7.92 0.63
C GLY A 137 0.67 7.95 -0.68
N HIS A 138 -0.15 6.94 -0.98
CA HIS A 138 -0.80 6.81 -2.29
C HIS A 138 -2.27 6.45 -2.18
N THR A 139 -3.05 6.98 -3.10
CA THR A 139 -4.46 6.62 -3.31
C THR A 139 -4.72 6.71 -4.81
N GLU A 140 -4.69 5.56 -5.49
CA GLU A 140 -4.63 5.48 -6.95
C GLU A 140 -5.63 4.46 -7.49
N LEU A 141 -6.25 4.77 -8.62
CA LEU A 141 -7.12 3.87 -9.36
C LEU A 141 -6.48 3.49 -10.70
N PHE A 142 -6.54 2.21 -11.01
CA PHE A 142 -6.07 1.65 -12.27
C PHE A 142 -7.14 0.77 -12.91
N LEU A 143 -7.18 0.77 -14.25
CA LEU A 143 -7.84 -0.27 -15.03
C LEU A 143 -6.82 -1.37 -15.33
N MET A 144 -7.15 -2.59 -14.97
CA MET A 144 -6.40 -3.79 -15.24
C MET A 144 -7.09 -4.57 -16.36
N THR A 145 -6.55 -4.56 -17.58
CA THR A 145 -7.16 -5.29 -18.69
C THR A 145 -6.78 -6.78 -18.73
N ASN A 146 -5.67 -7.11 -18.10
CA ASN A 146 -5.18 -8.47 -17.84
C ASN A 146 -4.18 -8.42 -16.66
N ASN A 147 -3.49 -9.52 -16.38
CA ASN A 147 -2.53 -9.59 -15.28
C ASN A 147 -1.21 -8.81 -15.49
N LYS A 148 -1.05 -8.12 -16.62
CA LYS A 148 0.15 -7.35 -16.99
C LYS A 148 -0.15 -5.88 -17.23
N ASP A 149 -1.26 -5.58 -17.90
CA ASP A 149 -1.53 -4.26 -18.43
C ASP A 149 -2.37 -3.45 -17.45
N LEU A 150 -1.81 -2.34 -17.02
CA LEU A 150 -2.42 -1.36 -16.14
C LEU A 150 -2.54 -0.03 -16.90
N LYS A 151 -3.66 0.65 -16.69
CA LYS A 151 -3.89 2.03 -17.12
C LYS A 151 -4.30 2.85 -15.92
N TRP A 152 -3.59 3.91 -15.64
CA TRP A 152 -3.95 4.86 -14.58
C TRP A 152 -5.26 5.59 -14.93
N LEU A 153 -6.16 5.74 -13.96
CA LEU A 153 -7.48 6.35 -14.12
C LEU A 153 -7.65 7.63 -13.30
N GLY A 154 -6.96 7.73 -12.18
CA GLY A 154 -7.03 8.86 -11.27
C GLY A 154 -6.37 8.53 -9.95
N GLY A 155 -6.04 9.57 -9.19
CA GLY A 155 -5.37 9.44 -7.92
C GLY A 155 -5.65 10.61 -7.00
N THR A 156 -5.02 10.63 -5.82
CA THR A 156 -5.17 11.76 -4.92
C THR A 156 -4.47 13.00 -5.47
N ILE A 157 -5.15 14.15 -5.38
CA ILE A 157 -4.58 15.45 -5.77
C ILE A 157 -3.92 16.19 -4.59
N ASP A 158 -4.01 15.61 -3.38
CA ASP A 158 -3.45 16.17 -2.15
C ASP A 158 -3.04 15.04 -1.18
N ASP A 159 -3.64 14.96 0.02
CA ASP A 159 -3.32 13.91 0.98
C ASP A 159 -3.83 12.53 0.49
N ALA A 160 -3.04 11.49 0.69
CA ALA A 160 -3.51 10.12 0.52
C ALA A 160 -4.47 9.69 1.65
N ALA A 161 -5.26 8.64 1.42
CA ALA A 161 -6.21 8.13 2.40
C ALA A 161 -5.54 7.70 3.71
N GLY A 162 -4.37 7.03 3.65
CA GLY A 162 -3.61 6.64 4.82
C GLY A 162 -3.06 7.86 5.57
N GLU A 163 -2.54 8.84 4.86
CA GLU A 163 -2.09 10.10 5.44
C GLU A 163 -3.23 10.85 6.14
N ALA A 164 -4.44 10.83 5.57
CA ALA A 164 -5.62 11.41 6.20
C ALA A 164 -6.00 10.68 7.50
N PHE A 165 -5.92 9.35 7.54
CA PHE A 165 -6.06 8.57 8.77
C PHE A 165 -5.01 8.96 9.81
N ASP A 166 -3.74 9.02 9.43
CA ASP A 166 -2.63 9.33 10.33
C ASP A 166 -2.71 10.76 10.89
N LYS A 167 -3.01 11.74 10.03
CA LYS A 167 -3.20 13.13 10.45
C LYS A 167 -4.36 13.27 11.43
N THR A 168 -5.44 12.53 11.19
CA THR A 168 -6.63 12.53 12.06
C THR A 168 -6.35 11.84 13.40
N ALA A 169 -5.71 10.69 13.38
CA ALA A 169 -5.33 9.96 14.59
C ALA A 169 -4.47 10.83 15.51
N ARG A 170 -3.48 11.53 14.95
CA ARG A 170 -2.65 12.48 15.70
C ARG A 170 -3.46 13.63 16.30
N LEU A 171 -4.43 14.17 15.56
CA LEU A 171 -5.33 15.23 16.03
C LEU A 171 -6.18 14.77 17.22
N LEU A 172 -6.62 13.50 17.21
CA LEU A 172 -7.43 12.90 18.29
C LEU A 172 -6.57 12.36 19.44
N GLY A 173 -5.25 12.51 19.40
CA GLY A 173 -4.34 12.08 20.46
C GLY A 173 -4.01 10.59 20.47
N PHE A 174 -4.23 9.88 19.36
CA PHE A 174 -3.98 8.43 19.24
C PHE A 174 -2.52 8.07 18.88
N GLY A 175 -1.63 9.04 18.73
CA GLY A 175 -0.23 8.81 18.41
C GLY A 175 -0.02 8.38 16.95
N SER A 176 0.92 7.46 16.70
CA SER A 176 1.38 7.05 15.38
C SER A 176 0.61 5.85 14.78
N ARG A 177 -0.36 5.27 15.49
CA ARG A 177 -1.08 4.07 15.04
C ARG A 177 -2.18 4.32 14.01
N GLY A 178 -2.26 5.55 13.50
CA GLY A 178 -3.03 5.97 12.34
C GLY A 178 -4.40 5.32 12.16
N GLY A 179 -4.58 4.67 11.01
CA GLY A 179 -5.83 4.03 10.64
C GLY A 179 -6.29 2.93 11.59
N LEU A 180 -5.36 2.20 12.23
CA LEU A 180 -5.72 1.16 13.20
C LEU A 180 -6.34 1.76 14.47
N ALA A 181 -5.74 2.83 15.00
CA ALA A 181 -6.29 3.50 16.18
C ALA A 181 -7.66 4.15 15.94
N ILE A 182 -7.86 4.71 14.75
CA ILE A 182 -9.18 5.20 14.30
C ILE A 182 -10.18 4.04 14.28
N GLN A 183 -9.85 2.90 13.65
CA GLN A 183 -10.73 1.74 13.55
C GLN A 183 -11.09 1.16 14.91
N GLU A 184 -10.12 0.98 15.81
CA GLU A 184 -10.33 0.42 17.17
C GLU A 184 -11.19 1.34 18.06
N THR A 185 -11.12 2.66 17.81
CA THR A 185 -11.86 3.65 18.61
C THR A 185 -13.23 3.98 18.03
N ALA A 186 -13.44 3.71 16.73
CA ALA A 186 -14.64 4.10 15.99
C ALA A 186 -15.92 3.49 16.58
N GLU A 187 -16.77 4.33 17.17
CA GLU A 187 -18.07 3.94 17.73
C GLU A 187 -19.10 5.06 17.50
N LYS A 188 -20.25 4.71 16.94
CA LYS A 188 -21.31 5.66 16.63
C LYS A 188 -22.18 5.92 17.86
N SER A 189 -21.83 6.91 18.66
CA SER A 189 -22.62 7.37 19.82
C SER A 189 -23.31 8.71 19.57
N PHE A 190 -22.73 9.59 18.75
CA PHE A 190 -23.26 10.89 18.36
C PHE A 190 -23.34 11.02 16.84
N THR A 191 -24.16 11.95 16.37
CA THR A 191 -24.18 12.30 14.96
C THR A 191 -23.19 13.41 14.68
N VAL A 192 -22.04 13.04 14.12
CA VAL A 192 -21.06 13.97 13.53
C VAL A 192 -21.21 13.91 12.03
N LYS A 193 -21.08 15.05 11.35
CA LYS A 193 -21.11 15.12 9.88
C LYS A 193 -19.86 15.83 9.38
N LEU A 194 -19.05 15.12 8.63
CA LEU A 194 -17.89 15.66 7.93
C LEU A 194 -18.14 15.67 6.42
N PRO A 195 -17.52 16.60 5.68
CA PRO A 195 -17.64 16.64 4.24
C PRO A 195 -17.00 15.41 3.59
N ARG A 196 -17.50 15.00 2.44
CA ARG A 196 -16.92 13.98 1.58
C ARG A 196 -16.34 14.65 0.34
N PRO A 197 -15.05 15.03 0.36
CA PRO A 197 -14.47 15.82 -0.74
C PRO A 197 -14.55 15.07 -2.06
N LEU A 198 -14.78 15.80 -3.16
CA LEU A 198 -14.88 15.30 -4.54
C LEU A 198 -15.79 14.09 -4.75
N LEU A 199 -16.70 13.77 -3.81
CA LEU A 199 -17.53 12.57 -3.92
C LEU A 199 -18.34 12.53 -5.21
N HIS A 200 -18.92 13.66 -5.62
CA HIS A 200 -19.82 13.75 -6.76
C HIS A 200 -19.27 14.56 -7.94
N ASP A 201 -17.95 14.79 -7.99
CA ASP A 201 -17.36 15.40 -9.18
C ASP A 201 -17.26 14.38 -10.33
N ASP A 202 -16.93 14.88 -11.53
CA ASP A 202 -16.87 14.03 -12.72
C ASP A 202 -15.58 13.23 -12.86
N THR A 203 -14.57 13.53 -12.04
CA THR A 203 -13.26 12.86 -12.09
C THR A 203 -13.23 11.57 -11.25
N LEU A 204 -12.19 10.77 -11.44
CA LEU A 204 -11.84 9.65 -10.57
C LEU A 204 -10.75 10.02 -9.54
N ASN A 205 -10.47 11.31 -9.39
CA ASN A 205 -9.49 11.80 -8.43
C ASN A 205 -10.06 11.82 -7.00
N PHE A 206 -9.15 11.77 -6.03
CA PHE A 206 -9.45 11.84 -4.61
C PHE A 206 -8.89 13.13 -4.00
N SER A 207 -9.45 13.53 -2.85
CA SER A 207 -8.94 14.62 -2.03
C SER A 207 -9.30 14.38 -0.57
N PHE A 208 -8.34 14.50 0.32
CA PHE A 208 -8.55 14.31 1.76
C PHE A 208 -7.97 15.44 2.61
N SER A 209 -7.21 16.40 2.07
CA SER A 209 -6.57 17.47 2.83
C SER A 209 -7.56 18.35 3.61
N GLY A 210 -8.76 18.56 3.05
CA GLY A 210 -9.83 19.31 3.70
C GLY A 210 -10.43 18.64 4.94
N LEU A 211 -10.27 17.32 5.07
CA LEU A 211 -10.84 16.54 6.17
C LEU A 211 -10.24 16.96 7.51
N LYS A 212 -8.92 17.16 7.59
CA LYS A 212 -8.25 17.66 8.80
C LYS A 212 -8.88 18.95 9.30
N THR A 213 -9.11 19.93 8.42
CA THR A 213 -9.70 21.22 8.78
C THR A 213 -11.15 21.06 9.24
N ALA A 214 -11.92 20.19 8.60
CA ALA A 214 -13.30 19.90 9.00
C ALA A 214 -13.36 19.27 10.40
N ILE A 215 -12.47 18.35 10.71
CA ILE A 215 -12.36 17.73 12.04
C ILE A 215 -12.00 18.78 13.10
N MET A 216 -11.02 19.66 12.81
CA MET A 216 -10.65 20.73 13.74
C MET A 216 -11.84 21.67 14.05
N ARG A 217 -12.65 22.00 13.03
CA ARG A 217 -13.85 22.82 13.22
C ARG A 217 -14.89 22.12 14.07
N GLU A 218 -15.15 20.84 13.86
CA GLU A 218 -16.07 20.07 14.69
C GLU A 218 -15.55 19.94 16.13
N TRP A 219 -14.25 19.74 16.32
CA TRP A 219 -13.61 19.74 17.63
C TRP A 219 -13.81 21.06 18.37
N GLN A 220 -13.61 22.19 17.70
CA GLN A 220 -13.75 23.52 18.29
C GLN A 220 -15.20 23.91 18.62
N LYS A 221 -16.16 23.43 17.83
CA LYS A 221 -17.59 23.69 18.09
C LYS A 221 -18.11 22.94 19.30
N ASN A 222 -17.49 21.84 19.64
CA ASN A 222 -17.97 20.96 20.71
C ASN A 222 -17.11 21.16 21.97
N SER A 223 -17.71 21.62 23.06
CA SER A 223 -17.01 21.78 24.33
C SER A 223 -16.86 20.45 25.10
N ASP A 224 -17.66 19.42 24.73
CA ASP A 224 -17.58 18.08 25.30
C ASP A 224 -16.60 17.22 24.47
N HIS A 225 -15.37 17.13 24.92
CA HIS A 225 -14.35 16.25 24.36
C HIS A 225 -14.34 14.87 25.06
N SER A 226 -15.53 14.38 25.45
CA SER A 226 -15.69 13.06 26.08
C SER A 226 -15.20 11.94 25.16
N LYS A 227 -14.88 10.77 25.74
CA LYS A 227 -14.51 9.58 24.97
C LYS A 227 -15.57 9.23 23.92
N LYS A 228 -16.86 9.41 24.22
CA LYS A 228 -17.97 9.16 23.28
C LYS A 228 -17.94 10.10 22.08
N PHE A 229 -17.64 11.37 22.28
CA PHE A 229 -17.49 12.33 21.19
C PHE A 229 -16.30 11.97 20.31
N VAL A 230 -15.14 11.68 20.93
CA VAL A 230 -13.91 11.26 20.20
C VAL A 230 -14.16 9.98 19.38
N SER A 231 -14.83 8.97 19.97
CA SER A 231 -15.18 7.74 19.26
C SER A 231 -16.12 7.99 18.08
N SER A 232 -17.09 8.90 18.24
CA SER A 232 -18.02 9.25 17.16
C SER A 232 -17.34 10.03 16.04
N LEU A 233 -16.36 10.87 16.39
CA LEU A 233 -15.56 11.59 15.41
C LEU A 233 -14.63 10.63 14.64
N ALA A 234 -13.99 9.67 15.32
CA ALA A 234 -13.21 8.61 14.71
C ALA A 234 -14.07 7.75 13.76
N TYR A 235 -15.29 7.40 14.19
CA TYR A 235 -16.25 6.69 13.35
C TYR A 235 -16.57 7.46 12.07
N GLU A 236 -16.92 8.76 12.17
CA GLU A 236 -17.28 9.55 10.99
C GLU A 236 -16.09 9.77 10.06
N VAL A 237 -14.88 9.94 10.58
CA VAL A 237 -13.65 10.00 9.77
C VAL A 237 -13.48 8.73 8.95
N GLN A 238 -13.62 7.56 9.58
CA GLN A 238 -13.53 6.27 8.89
C GLN A 238 -14.63 6.15 7.84
N GLU A 239 -15.86 6.57 8.13
CA GLU A 239 -16.96 6.55 7.16
C GLU A 239 -16.67 7.44 5.97
N VAL A 240 -16.22 8.69 6.18
CA VAL A 240 -15.91 9.62 5.08
C VAL A 240 -14.87 9.07 4.13
N ILE A 241 -13.72 8.60 4.69
CA ILE A 241 -12.62 8.09 3.86
C ILE A 241 -13.09 6.86 3.07
N THR A 242 -13.74 5.91 3.74
CA THR A 242 -14.19 4.68 3.10
C THR A 242 -15.35 4.91 2.11
N ASP A 243 -16.27 5.86 2.38
CA ASP A 243 -17.32 6.23 1.43
C ASP A 243 -16.74 6.77 0.12
N VAL A 244 -15.77 7.70 0.21
CA VAL A 244 -15.13 8.29 -0.97
C VAL A 244 -14.38 7.22 -1.78
N LEU A 245 -13.61 6.35 -1.10
CA LEU A 245 -12.88 5.27 -1.76
C LEU A 245 -13.81 4.32 -2.51
N VAL A 246 -14.87 3.84 -1.83
CA VAL A 246 -15.83 2.90 -2.44
C VAL A 246 -16.60 3.56 -3.59
N TYR A 247 -17.12 4.77 -3.38
CA TYR A 247 -17.90 5.47 -4.41
C TYR A 247 -17.10 5.68 -5.70
N LYS A 248 -15.87 6.20 -5.60
CA LYS A 248 -15.02 6.46 -6.78
C LYS A 248 -14.61 5.15 -7.48
N THR A 249 -14.34 4.10 -6.70
CA THR A 249 -14.02 2.78 -7.27
C THR A 249 -15.23 2.21 -8.01
N MET A 250 -16.44 2.29 -7.45
CA MET A 250 -17.66 1.84 -8.12
C MET A 250 -17.98 2.67 -9.36
N LYS A 251 -17.77 4.00 -9.33
CA LYS A 251 -17.87 4.85 -10.53
C LYS A 251 -16.91 4.40 -11.64
N ALA A 252 -15.67 4.00 -11.28
CA ALA A 252 -14.72 3.43 -12.24
C ALA A 252 -15.21 2.07 -12.78
N VAL A 253 -15.76 1.20 -11.92
CA VAL A 253 -16.35 -0.09 -12.34
C VAL A 253 -17.43 0.12 -13.40
N GLU A 254 -18.35 1.03 -13.15
CA GLU A 254 -19.43 1.36 -14.10
C GLU A 254 -18.89 1.98 -15.39
N THR A 255 -17.92 2.90 -15.29
CA THR A 255 -17.38 3.61 -16.45
C THR A 255 -16.61 2.68 -17.40
N TYR A 256 -15.94 1.66 -16.88
CA TYR A 256 -15.07 0.76 -17.66
C TYR A 256 -15.65 -0.65 -17.80
N ASP A 257 -16.89 -0.88 -17.41
CA ASP A 257 -17.56 -2.20 -17.43
C ASP A 257 -16.69 -3.30 -16.81
N ALA A 258 -16.08 -2.97 -15.65
CA ALA A 258 -15.17 -3.87 -14.98
C ALA A 258 -15.91 -5.03 -14.29
N LYS A 259 -15.31 -6.21 -14.34
CA LYS A 259 -15.88 -7.47 -13.83
C LYS A 259 -15.48 -7.78 -12.39
N SER A 260 -14.47 -7.08 -11.88
CA SER A 260 -13.98 -7.29 -10.51
C SER A 260 -13.23 -6.07 -9.97
N ILE A 261 -13.00 -6.09 -8.67
CA ILE A 261 -12.22 -5.08 -7.93
C ILE A 261 -11.07 -5.77 -7.21
N PHE A 262 -9.86 -5.21 -7.36
CA PHE A 262 -8.69 -5.55 -6.55
C PHE A 262 -8.33 -4.38 -5.65
N ILE A 263 -8.09 -4.62 -4.35
CA ILE A 263 -7.51 -3.60 -3.48
C ILE A 263 -6.17 -4.05 -2.91
N GLY A 264 -5.23 -3.07 -2.77
CA GLY A 264 -3.92 -3.28 -2.18
C GLY A 264 -3.44 -2.06 -1.40
N GLY A 265 -2.34 -2.22 -0.67
CA GLY A 265 -1.77 -1.18 0.19
C GLY A 265 -2.29 -1.22 1.63
N GLY A 266 -1.59 -0.54 2.55
CA GLY A 266 -1.83 -0.63 4.00
C GLY A 266 -3.26 -0.31 4.44
N VAL A 267 -3.93 0.66 3.79
CA VAL A 267 -5.33 1.02 4.11
C VAL A 267 -6.31 -0.08 3.71
N SER A 268 -5.94 -0.98 2.81
CA SER A 268 -6.76 -2.16 2.47
C SER A 268 -6.95 -3.13 3.63
N ALA A 269 -6.16 -3.02 4.69
CA ALA A 269 -6.35 -3.75 5.94
C ALA A 269 -7.56 -3.26 6.75
N ASN A 270 -8.08 -2.05 6.47
CA ASN A 270 -9.21 -1.48 7.21
C ASN A 270 -10.48 -2.33 7.03
N LEU A 271 -11.02 -2.83 8.14
CA LEU A 271 -12.15 -3.75 8.14
C LEU A 271 -13.43 -3.10 7.62
N ARG A 272 -13.62 -1.81 7.89
CA ARG A 272 -14.80 -1.08 7.40
C ARG A 272 -14.78 -0.88 5.89
N LEU A 273 -13.61 -0.63 5.32
CA LEU A 273 -13.43 -0.57 3.87
C LEU A 273 -13.78 -1.92 3.22
N ARG A 274 -13.25 -3.01 3.76
CA ARG A 274 -13.56 -4.38 3.31
C ARG A 274 -15.04 -4.70 3.39
N GLU A 275 -15.68 -4.38 4.52
CA GLU A 275 -17.11 -4.59 4.73
C GLU A 275 -17.96 -3.85 3.67
N LYS A 276 -17.58 -2.62 3.33
CA LYS A 276 -18.31 -1.84 2.30
C LYS A 276 -18.17 -2.46 0.92
N PHE A 277 -16.96 -2.89 0.53
CA PHE A 277 -16.78 -3.58 -0.75
C PHE A 277 -17.46 -4.95 -0.81
N GLN A 278 -17.49 -5.70 0.29
CA GLN A 278 -18.21 -6.98 0.35
C GLN A 278 -19.73 -6.85 0.14
N LYS A 279 -20.29 -5.66 0.34
CA LYS A 279 -21.72 -5.38 0.12
C LYS A 279 -22.03 -4.95 -1.32
N THR A 280 -21.02 -4.81 -2.16
CA THR A 280 -21.24 -4.52 -3.60
C THR A 280 -21.52 -5.83 -4.35
N ASP A 281 -22.22 -5.71 -5.49
CA ASP A 281 -22.55 -6.87 -6.33
C ASP A 281 -21.37 -7.32 -7.24
N ILE A 282 -20.23 -6.63 -7.15
CA ILE A 282 -19.03 -6.92 -7.95
C ILE A 282 -18.07 -7.82 -7.17
N PRO A 283 -17.52 -8.87 -7.79
CA PRO A 283 -16.47 -9.69 -7.18
C PRO A 283 -15.30 -8.83 -6.66
N PHE A 284 -15.00 -8.96 -5.38
CA PHE A 284 -14.02 -8.16 -4.67
C PHE A 284 -12.89 -9.04 -4.13
N TYR A 285 -11.65 -8.60 -4.38
CA TYR A 285 -10.43 -9.28 -3.96
C TYR A 285 -9.57 -8.34 -3.14
N CYS A 286 -9.14 -8.83 -2.00
CA CYS A 286 -8.25 -8.13 -1.09
C CYS A 286 -7.29 -9.14 -0.46
N PRO A 287 -6.00 -8.86 -0.37
CA PRO A 287 -5.03 -9.78 0.21
C PRO A 287 -5.29 -10.00 1.72
N PRO A 288 -4.78 -11.08 2.30
CA PRO A 288 -4.73 -11.24 3.75
C PRO A 288 -4.09 -10.02 4.41
N ILE A 289 -4.50 -9.69 5.64
CA ILE A 289 -4.00 -8.48 6.35
C ILE A 289 -2.48 -8.47 6.43
N SER A 290 -1.85 -9.63 6.60
CA SER A 290 -0.39 -9.78 6.63
C SER A 290 0.34 -9.40 5.34
N LEU A 291 -0.37 -9.31 4.21
CA LEU A 291 0.18 -8.89 2.92
C LEU A 291 -0.25 -7.48 2.50
N CYS A 292 -0.99 -6.75 3.36
CA CYS A 292 -1.42 -5.38 3.07
C CYS A 292 -0.33 -4.34 3.35
N THR A 293 0.51 -4.57 4.36
CA THR A 293 1.64 -3.70 4.71
C THR A 293 2.86 -4.01 3.85
N ASP A 294 3.89 -3.14 3.90
CA ASP A 294 5.07 -3.27 3.07
C ASP A 294 5.80 -4.60 3.32
N ASN A 295 5.97 -5.36 2.24
CA ASN A 295 6.62 -6.67 2.24
C ASN A 295 7.20 -6.99 0.87
N ALA A 296 8.16 -7.90 0.80
CA ALA A 296 8.82 -8.29 -0.44
C ALA A 296 8.02 -9.30 -1.27
N ALA A 297 6.98 -9.93 -0.71
CA ALA A 297 6.26 -10.98 -1.44
C ALA A 297 5.55 -10.43 -2.68
N TYR A 298 4.83 -9.33 -2.56
CA TYR A 298 4.16 -8.71 -3.71
C TYR A 298 5.13 -8.08 -4.71
N ILE A 299 6.35 -7.72 -4.28
CA ILE A 299 7.43 -7.28 -5.18
C ILE A 299 7.83 -8.41 -6.11
N GLY A 300 8.00 -9.63 -5.57
CA GLY A 300 8.30 -10.83 -6.36
C GLY A 300 7.15 -11.22 -7.29
N SER A 301 5.90 -11.09 -6.84
CA SER A 301 4.73 -11.35 -7.66
C SER A 301 4.64 -10.36 -8.84
N TYR A 302 4.76 -9.06 -8.57
CA TYR A 302 4.82 -8.03 -9.64
C TYR A 302 5.93 -8.32 -10.64
N ALA A 303 7.13 -8.64 -10.15
CA ALA A 303 8.30 -8.90 -11.01
C ALA A 303 8.05 -10.09 -11.96
N PHE A 304 7.35 -11.12 -11.50
CA PHE A 304 7.01 -12.28 -12.34
C PHE A 304 6.01 -11.93 -13.44
N PHE A 305 4.94 -11.21 -13.11
CA PHE A 305 3.86 -10.95 -14.07
C PHE A 305 4.17 -9.78 -15.00
N ARG A 306 4.81 -8.72 -14.51
CA ARG A 306 4.97 -7.45 -15.23
C ARG A 306 6.43 -7.01 -15.39
N GLY A 307 7.33 -7.53 -14.56
CA GLY A 307 8.71 -7.10 -14.54
C GLY A 307 9.50 -7.58 -15.76
N HIS A 308 10.48 -6.78 -16.17
CA HIS A 308 11.44 -7.13 -17.20
C HIS A 308 12.86 -6.97 -16.67
N PRO A 309 13.75 -7.95 -16.89
CA PRO A 309 15.15 -7.82 -16.52
C PRO A 309 15.82 -6.66 -17.27
N VAL A 310 16.70 -5.97 -16.54
CA VAL A 310 17.51 -4.88 -17.12
C VAL A 310 18.98 -5.06 -16.77
N ASP A 311 19.85 -4.27 -17.38
CA ASP A 311 21.26 -4.21 -16.97
C ASP A 311 21.35 -3.61 -15.56
N TRP A 312 22.03 -4.27 -14.65
CA TRP A 312 22.18 -3.82 -13.27
C TRP A 312 22.83 -2.44 -13.13
N HIS A 313 23.65 -2.00 -14.13
CA HIS A 313 24.23 -0.67 -14.15
C HIS A 313 23.17 0.42 -14.35
N SER A 314 22.06 0.11 -15.03
CA SER A 314 21.00 1.08 -15.35
C SER A 314 19.99 1.30 -14.22
N ILE A 315 20.07 0.48 -13.16
CA ILE A 315 19.13 0.61 -12.03
C ILE A 315 19.58 1.71 -11.09
N GLU A 316 18.66 2.63 -10.82
CA GLU A 316 18.82 3.72 -9.85
C GLU A 316 17.62 3.82 -8.93
N ALA A 317 17.83 4.29 -7.70
CA ALA A 317 16.77 4.61 -6.78
C ALA A 317 16.01 5.86 -7.27
N ALA A 318 14.69 5.76 -7.38
CA ALA A 318 13.81 6.80 -7.93
C ALA A 318 12.74 7.18 -6.90
N PRO A 319 13.05 8.05 -5.91
CA PRO A 319 12.15 8.36 -4.79
C PRO A 319 10.82 8.96 -5.24
N ASN A 320 10.80 9.64 -6.40
CA ASN A 320 9.61 10.27 -6.98
C ASN A 320 9.13 9.52 -8.23
N LEU A 321 9.33 8.19 -8.28
CA LEU A 321 8.88 7.38 -9.41
C LEU A 321 7.37 7.55 -9.59
N ILE A 322 6.96 7.96 -10.80
CA ILE A 322 5.54 8.15 -11.12
C ILE A 322 4.79 6.82 -11.24
N VAL A 323 3.50 6.87 -11.00
CA VAL A 323 2.58 5.72 -11.06
C VAL A 323 1.63 5.78 -12.26
N GLU A 324 1.66 6.86 -13.01
CA GLU A 324 0.88 7.02 -14.23
C GLU A 324 1.46 6.12 -15.32
N VAL A 325 0.75 5.04 -15.65
CA VAL A 325 1.14 3.97 -16.59
C VAL A 325 0.06 3.74 -17.62
#